data_7e10a48097aac318d276b4865991b29f
#
_entry.id   7e10a48097aac318d276b4865991b29f
#
_cell.length_a   1.000
_cell.length_b   1.000
_cell.length_c   1.000
_cell.angle_alpha   90.00
_cell.angle_beta   90.00
_cell.angle_gamma   90.00
#
_symmetry.space_group_name_H-M   'P 1'
#
loop_
_entity.id
_entity.type
_entity.pdbx_description
1 polymer ?
#
loop_
_entity_poly.entity_id
_entity_poly.type
_entity_poly.pdbx_seq_one_letter_code
_entity_poly.pdbx_strand_id
1 'polypeptide(L)'
;LESKKDLLSEIQQLEKLKINDEAYINNIALGEIEKFSSIIKQQVVDNWNKPKGVSKNLKTEIEINLVPTGEILSFRILRGSGNEAFDESAMAAISRVNTFDGLGMQPKLFDDHFRKFILLFSPE
;
A
#
# COMPACT_ATOMS: atom_id res chain seq x y z
N LEU A 1 38.18 -14.92 9.73
CA LEU A 1 37.25 -15.05 10.72
C LEU A 1 36.45 -13.82 11.01
N GLU A 2 36.85 -12.74 10.46
CA GLU A 2 36.04 -11.59 10.56
C GLU A 2 34.71 -11.85 9.91
N SER A 3 34.72 -12.48 8.72
CA SER A 3 33.47 -12.90 8.15
C SER A 3 32.79 -13.90 9.05
N LYS A 4 33.59 -14.76 9.65
CA LYS A 4 33.04 -15.69 10.57
C LYS A 4 32.59 -15.01 11.84
N LYS A 5 33.29 -13.98 12.21
CA LYS A 5 32.89 -13.17 13.33
C LYS A 5 31.66 -12.37 12.99
N ASP A 6 31.59 -11.92 11.74
CA ASP A 6 30.36 -11.30 11.29
C ASP A 6 29.22 -12.28 11.31
N LEU A 7 29.50 -13.51 10.87
CA LEU A 7 28.49 -14.54 10.93
C LEU A 7 28.07 -14.83 12.35
N LEU A 8 29.05 -14.89 13.26
CA LEU A 8 28.72 -15.06 14.67
C LEU A 8 27.92 -13.92 15.18
N SER A 9 28.27 -12.73 14.76
CA SER A 9 27.53 -11.56 15.13
C SER A 9 26.11 -11.64 14.61
N GLU A 10 25.96 -12.08 13.38
CA GLU A 10 24.64 -12.28 12.80
C GLU A 10 23.87 -13.35 13.54
N ILE A 11 24.54 -14.43 13.85
CA ILE A 11 23.91 -15.52 14.59
C ILE A 11 23.49 -15.04 15.96
N GLN A 12 24.34 -14.29 16.62
CA GLN A 12 24.00 -13.74 17.90
C GLN A 12 22.85 -12.77 17.81
N GLN A 13 22.82 -12.00 16.75
CA GLN A 13 21.71 -11.12 16.53
C GLN A 13 20.44 -11.89 16.22
N LEU A 14 20.56 -12.98 15.50
CA LEU A 14 19.41 -13.83 15.25
C LEU A 14 18.90 -14.47 16.52
N GLU A 15 19.82 -14.84 17.40
CA GLU A 15 19.42 -15.39 18.68
C GLU A 15 18.79 -14.33 19.55
N LYS A 16 19.30 -13.12 19.47
CA LYS A 16 18.65 -12.00 20.10
C LYS A 16 17.34 -11.72 19.42
N LEU A 17 17.28 -11.97 18.12
CA LEU A 17 16.06 -11.77 17.37
C LEU A 17 14.99 -12.78 17.72
N LYS A 18 15.35 -13.90 18.29
CA LYS A 18 14.32 -14.74 18.87
C LYS A 18 13.56 -13.98 19.93
N ILE A 19 14.24 -13.01 20.49
CA ILE A 19 13.59 -12.10 21.43
C ILE A 19 12.97 -10.95 20.69
N ASN A 20 13.47 -10.64 19.49
CA ASN A 20 13.03 -9.51 18.69
C ASN A 20 12.53 -9.91 17.30
N ASP A 21 12.18 -11.17 17.13
CA ASP A 21 11.72 -11.70 15.85
C ASP A 21 10.57 -10.88 15.30
N GLU A 22 9.70 -10.44 16.18
CA GLU A 22 8.53 -9.69 15.82
C GLU A 22 8.92 -8.38 15.13
N ALA A 23 9.94 -7.70 15.66
CA ALA A 23 10.39 -6.44 15.07
C ALA A 23 11.00 -6.67 13.69
N TYR A 24 11.76 -7.75 13.55
CA TYR A 24 12.39 -8.07 12.27
C TYR A 24 11.33 -8.40 11.21
N ILE A 25 10.39 -9.23 11.58
CA ILE A 25 9.30 -9.61 10.69
C ILE A 25 8.44 -8.40 10.35
N ASN A 26 8.21 -7.53 11.33
CA ASN A 26 7.46 -6.31 11.07
C ASN A 26 8.17 -5.40 10.08
N ASN A 27 9.50 -5.33 10.16
CA ASN A 27 10.25 -4.51 9.20
C ASN A 27 10.13 -5.07 7.79
N ILE A 28 10.16 -6.40 7.65
CA ILE A 28 9.98 -7.04 6.36
C ILE A 28 8.57 -6.76 5.85
N ALA A 29 7.59 -6.90 6.73
CA ALA A 29 6.20 -6.66 6.37
C ALA A 29 5.99 -5.20 5.95
N LEU A 30 6.63 -4.26 6.63
CA LEU A 30 6.51 -2.85 6.26
C LEU A 30 7.08 -2.60 4.87
N GLY A 31 8.22 -3.24 4.54
CA GLY A 31 8.78 -3.13 3.20
C GLY A 31 7.84 -3.68 2.14
N GLU A 32 7.20 -4.80 2.43
CA GLU A 32 6.22 -5.37 1.51
C GLU A 32 4.99 -4.48 1.39
N ILE A 33 4.54 -3.93 2.50
CA ILE A 33 3.40 -3.01 2.50
C ILE A 33 3.70 -1.81 1.62
N GLU A 34 4.88 -1.22 1.76
CA GLU A 34 5.26 -0.08 0.94
C GLU A 34 5.32 -0.45 -0.53
N LYS A 35 5.88 -1.62 -0.84
CA LYS A 35 6.00 -2.09 -2.21
C LYS A 35 4.63 -2.24 -2.86
N PHE A 36 3.73 -2.95 -2.20
CA PHE A 36 2.41 -3.18 -2.77
C PHE A 36 1.55 -1.92 -2.77
N SER A 37 1.73 -1.06 -1.77
CA SER A 37 1.04 0.23 -1.76
C SER A 37 1.47 1.09 -2.94
N SER A 38 2.76 1.06 -3.29
CA SER A 38 3.26 1.80 -4.45
C SER A 38 2.69 1.24 -5.74
N ILE A 39 2.61 -0.08 -5.86
CA ILE A 39 2.03 -0.71 -7.04
C ILE A 39 0.57 -0.30 -7.20
N ILE A 40 -0.19 -0.34 -6.11
CA ILE A 40 -1.59 0.04 -6.12
C ILE A 40 -1.74 1.50 -6.52
N LYS A 41 -0.96 2.37 -5.90
CA LYS A 41 -1.03 3.80 -6.19
C LYS A 41 -0.69 4.07 -7.64
N GLN A 42 0.33 3.40 -8.17
CA GLN A 42 0.74 3.61 -9.55
C GLN A 42 -0.36 3.20 -10.53
N GLN A 43 -1.03 2.08 -10.26
CA GLN A 43 -2.10 1.64 -11.13
C GLN A 43 -3.27 2.62 -11.10
N VAL A 44 -3.57 3.18 -9.94
CA VAL A 44 -4.62 4.20 -9.84
C VAL A 44 -4.21 5.44 -10.61
N VAL A 45 -2.99 5.90 -10.43
CA VAL A 45 -2.49 7.09 -11.12
C VAL A 45 -2.50 6.89 -12.64
N ASP A 46 -2.13 5.70 -13.09
CA ASP A 46 -2.12 5.39 -14.52
C ASP A 46 -3.52 5.48 -15.15
N ASN A 47 -4.54 5.31 -14.34
CA ASN A 47 -5.93 5.38 -14.81
C ASN A 47 -6.62 6.66 -14.42
N TRP A 48 -5.87 7.64 -13.94
CA TRP A 48 -6.42 8.87 -13.41
C TRP A 48 -6.40 9.98 -14.46
N ASN A 49 -7.56 10.59 -14.66
CA ASN A 49 -7.68 11.78 -15.48
C ASN A 49 -7.69 12.99 -14.57
N LYS A 50 -6.55 13.65 -14.45
CA LYS A 50 -6.39 14.78 -13.54
C LYS A 50 -7.24 15.97 -13.98
N PRO A 51 -8.11 16.49 -13.11
CA PRO A 51 -8.88 17.69 -13.44
C PRO A 51 -7.96 18.90 -13.57
N LYS A 52 -8.37 19.84 -14.42
CA LYS A 52 -7.60 21.08 -14.59
C LYS A 52 -7.75 21.98 -13.37
N GLY A 53 -6.68 22.69 -13.06
CA GLY A 53 -6.72 23.69 -12.00
C GLY A 53 -6.74 23.10 -10.59
N VAL A 54 -6.36 21.84 -10.45
CA VAL A 54 -6.35 21.18 -9.16
C VAL A 54 -5.12 21.60 -8.36
N SER A 55 -5.35 22.01 -7.12
CA SER A 55 -4.27 22.37 -6.21
C SER A 55 -3.48 21.14 -5.81
N LYS A 56 -2.16 21.30 -5.66
CA LYS A 56 -1.31 20.20 -5.22
C LYS A 56 -1.55 19.82 -3.76
N ASN A 57 -2.25 20.65 -3.03
CA ASN A 57 -2.50 20.40 -1.61
C ASN A 57 -3.73 19.54 -1.36
N LEU A 58 -4.46 19.19 -2.39
CA LEU A 58 -5.65 18.38 -2.23
C LEU A 58 -5.28 16.95 -1.87
N LYS A 59 -6.04 16.38 -0.95
CA LYS A 59 -5.84 14.99 -0.52
C LYS A 59 -7.21 14.37 -0.24
N THR A 60 -7.35 13.12 -0.67
CA THR A 60 -8.57 12.37 -0.44
C THR A 60 -8.19 11.02 0.13
N GLU A 61 -8.88 10.63 1.21
CA GLU A 61 -8.69 9.31 1.80
C GLU A 61 -9.81 8.40 1.32
N ILE A 62 -9.41 7.33 0.66
CA ILE A 62 -10.36 6.38 0.09
C ILE A 62 -10.14 5.03 0.72
N GLU A 63 -11.20 4.46 1.27
CA GLU A 63 -11.14 3.11 1.80
C GLU A 63 -11.42 2.14 0.68
N ILE A 64 -10.53 1.18 0.49
CA ILE A 64 -10.65 0.19 -0.57
C ILE A 64 -10.69 -1.20 0.04
N ASN A 65 -11.63 -2.00 -0.40
CA ASN A 65 -11.76 -3.39 0.04
C ASN A 65 -11.44 -4.29 -1.15
N LEU A 66 -10.50 -5.20 -0.96
CA LEU A 66 -10.05 -6.11 -2.01
C LEU A 66 -10.36 -7.56 -1.64
N VAL A 67 -10.44 -8.40 -2.66
CA VAL A 67 -10.41 -9.84 -2.49
C VAL A 67 -8.98 -10.32 -2.82
N PRO A 68 -8.62 -11.55 -2.41
CA PRO A 68 -7.23 -12.00 -2.55
C PRO A 68 -6.68 -11.96 -3.97
N THR A 69 -7.53 -12.00 -4.98
CA THR A 69 -7.09 -11.91 -6.38
C THR A 69 -6.68 -10.51 -6.78
N GLY A 70 -6.93 -9.52 -5.93
CA GLY A 70 -6.66 -8.12 -6.25
C GLY A 70 -7.86 -7.39 -6.81
N GLU A 71 -8.97 -8.07 -6.99
CA GLU A 71 -10.18 -7.43 -7.49
C GLU A 71 -10.77 -6.52 -6.42
N ILE A 72 -11.24 -5.35 -6.85
CA ILE A 72 -11.81 -4.37 -5.93
C ILE A 72 -13.24 -4.79 -5.62
N LEU A 73 -13.48 -5.08 -4.34
CA LEU A 73 -14.81 -5.45 -3.87
C LEU A 73 -15.68 -4.21 -3.72
N SER A 74 -15.13 -3.18 -3.09
CA SER A 74 -15.84 -1.92 -2.90
C SER A 74 -14.83 -0.84 -2.52
N PHE A 75 -15.24 0.40 -2.65
CA PHE A 75 -14.42 1.53 -2.21
C PHE A 75 -15.33 2.71 -1.89
N ARG A 76 -14.87 3.59 -1.00
CA ARG A 76 -15.63 4.77 -0.64
C ARG A 76 -14.67 5.85 -0.12
N ILE A 77 -15.09 7.09 -0.21
CA ILE A 77 -14.32 8.20 0.33
C ILE A 77 -14.57 8.29 1.83
N LEU A 78 -13.49 8.27 2.61
CA LEU A 78 -13.58 8.49 4.05
C LEU A 78 -13.45 9.97 4.36
N ARG A 79 -12.56 10.67 3.66
CA ARG A 79 -12.36 12.10 3.84
C ARG A 79 -12.09 12.70 2.48
N GLY A 80 -12.99 13.58 2.04
CA GLY A 80 -12.83 14.27 0.77
C GLY A 80 -11.83 15.41 0.87
N SER A 81 -11.38 15.87 -0.30
CA SER A 81 -10.42 16.95 -0.40
C SER A 81 -11.04 18.34 -0.25
N GLY A 82 -12.36 18.41 -0.34
CA GLY A 82 -13.04 19.68 -0.45
C GLY A 82 -13.27 20.12 -1.89
N ASN A 83 -12.69 19.41 -2.83
CA ASN A 83 -12.87 19.67 -4.26
C ASN A 83 -13.59 18.48 -4.87
N GLU A 84 -14.84 18.68 -5.23
CA GLU A 84 -15.67 17.58 -5.72
C GLU A 84 -15.14 16.98 -7.01
N ALA A 85 -14.65 17.82 -7.91
CA ALA A 85 -14.11 17.33 -9.17
C ALA A 85 -12.89 16.44 -8.95
N PHE A 86 -12.04 16.80 -8.00
CA PHE A 86 -10.88 15.98 -7.66
C PHE A 86 -11.31 14.65 -7.05
N ASP A 87 -12.24 14.70 -6.10
CA ASP A 87 -12.72 13.50 -5.42
C ASP A 87 -13.36 12.54 -6.42
N GLU A 88 -14.19 13.06 -7.32
CA GLU A 88 -14.82 12.25 -8.35
C GLU A 88 -13.80 11.65 -9.30
N SER A 89 -12.77 12.41 -9.66
CA SER A 89 -11.73 11.91 -10.55
C SER A 89 -10.97 10.76 -9.91
N ALA A 90 -10.71 10.84 -8.62
CA ALA A 90 -10.03 9.77 -7.90
C ALA A 90 -10.89 8.51 -7.86
N MET A 91 -12.17 8.67 -7.58
CA MET A 91 -13.10 7.55 -7.57
C MET A 91 -13.18 6.89 -8.94
N ALA A 92 -13.23 7.71 -9.99
CA ALA A 92 -13.27 7.20 -11.36
C ALA A 92 -12.00 6.43 -11.70
N ALA A 93 -10.85 6.90 -11.23
CA ALA A 93 -9.59 6.20 -11.47
C ALA A 93 -9.62 4.81 -10.85
N ILE A 94 -10.08 4.71 -9.62
CA ILE A 94 -10.18 3.42 -8.93
C ILE A 94 -11.16 2.51 -9.65
N SER A 95 -12.26 3.06 -10.10
CA SER A 95 -13.27 2.28 -10.84
C SER A 95 -12.70 1.72 -12.14
N ARG A 96 -11.83 2.48 -12.81
CA ARG A 96 -11.21 2.01 -14.05
C ARG A 96 -10.21 0.91 -13.80
N VAL A 97 -9.52 0.93 -12.67
CA VAL A 97 -8.57 -0.14 -12.34
C VAL A 97 -9.30 -1.47 -12.19
N ASN A 98 -10.36 -1.47 -11.40
CA ASN A 98 -11.20 -2.65 -11.14
C ASN A 98 -10.45 -3.81 -10.47
N THR A 99 -9.26 -4.15 -10.94
CA THR A 99 -8.44 -5.21 -10.38
C THR A 99 -7.00 -4.75 -10.32
N PHE A 100 -6.36 -4.89 -9.16
CA PHE A 100 -4.94 -4.56 -9.02
C PHE A 100 -4.12 -5.78 -9.40
N ASP A 101 -3.43 -5.67 -10.52
CA ASP A 101 -2.60 -6.75 -11.05
C ASP A 101 -1.22 -6.76 -10.39
N GLY A 102 -0.61 -7.92 -10.39
CA GLY A 102 0.78 -8.07 -9.98
C GLY A 102 1.04 -8.00 -8.49
N LEU A 103 0.01 -8.15 -7.68
CA LEU A 103 0.22 -8.08 -6.24
C LEU A 103 0.92 -9.31 -5.69
N GLY A 104 0.44 -10.52 -6.02
CA GLY A 104 1.14 -11.76 -5.65
C GLY A 104 1.65 -11.84 -4.23
N MET A 105 1.01 -11.16 -3.30
CA MET A 105 1.50 -11.14 -1.94
C MET A 105 1.06 -12.36 -1.15
N GLN A 106 1.75 -12.62 -0.05
CA GLN A 106 1.40 -13.70 0.84
C GLN A 106 0.00 -13.50 1.40
N PRO A 107 -0.78 -14.60 1.55
CA PRO A 107 -2.15 -14.47 2.05
C PRO A 107 -2.26 -13.77 3.40
N LYS A 108 -1.30 -14.02 4.29
CA LYS A 108 -1.35 -13.38 5.60
C LYS A 108 -1.14 -11.87 5.48
N LEU A 109 -0.22 -11.46 4.62
CA LEU A 109 0.02 -10.05 4.39
C LEU A 109 -1.23 -9.40 3.81
N PHE A 110 -1.88 -10.07 2.88
CA PHE A 110 -3.10 -9.57 2.29
C PHE A 110 -4.18 -9.42 3.37
N ASP A 111 -4.40 -10.47 4.14
CA ASP A 111 -5.45 -10.45 5.16
C ASP A 111 -5.23 -9.38 6.20
N ASP A 112 -3.98 -9.17 6.60
CA ASP A 112 -3.67 -8.22 7.65
C ASP A 112 -3.69 -6.77 7.18
N HIS A 113 -3.34 -6.51 5.92
CA HIS A 113 -3.06 -5.14 5.48
C HIS A 113 -3.74 -4.71 4.20
N PHE A 114 -4.19 -5.62 3.37
CA PHE A 114 -4.71 -5.24 2.05
C PHE A 114 -6.13 -5.67 1.76
N ARG A 115 -6.72 -6.46 2.62
CA ARG A 115 -8.12 -6.80 2.46
C ARG A 115 -8.97 -5.54 2.59
N LYS A 116 -8.54 -4.64 3.45
CA LYS A 116 -9.20 -3.36 3.65
C LYS A 116 -8.10 -2.35 4.00
N PHE A 117 -7.94 -1.35 3.18
CA PHE A 117 -6.90 -0.35 3.42
C PHE A 117 -7.36 1.02 2.96
N ILE A 118 -6.62 2.04 3.39
CA ILE A 118 -6.92 3.42 3.05
C ILE A 118 -5.85 3.92 2.10
N LEU A 119 -6.27 4.39 0.94
CA LEU A 119 -5.38 5.02 -0.03
C LEU A 119 -5.47 6.52 0.12
N LEU A 120 -4.33 7.15 0.34
CA LEU A 120 -4.26 8.60 0.37
C LEU A 120 -3.92 9.06 -1.04
N PHE A 121 -4.86 9.71 -1.69
CA PHE A 121 -4.72 10.14 -3.07
C PHE A 121 -4.47 11.64 -3.13
N SER A 122 -3.42 12.03 -3.84
CA SER A 122 -3.06 13.45 -4.00
C SER A 122 -2.63 13.69 -5.44
N PRO A 123 -2.66 14.95 -5.90
CA PRO A 123 -2.30 15.27 -7.30
C PRO A 123 -0.83 15.05 -7.65
N GLU A 124 0.01 14.74 -6.68
CA GLU A 124 1.42 14.50 -6.97
C GLU A 124 1.76 13.05 -7.11
#